data_71fd7cb16b850d207d5379243244c50e
#
_entry.id   71fd7cb16b850d207d5379243244c50e
#
_cell.length_a   1.000
_cell.length_b   1.000
_cell.length_c   1.000
_cell.angle_alpha   90.00
_cell.angle_beta   90.00
_cell.angle_gamma   90.00
#
_symmetry.space_group_name_H-M   'P 1'
#
loop_
_entity.id
_entity.type
_entity.pdbx_description
1 polymer ?
#
loop_
_entity_poly.entity_id
_entity_poly.type
_entity_poly.pdbx_seq_one_letter_code
_entity_poly.pdbx_strand_id
1 'polypeptide(L)'
;TVHFSGDIFGSDLLSKNQFASIRTMLEKADHGLSFPISTIMKVYSTLDTIANESERFVQFLKFMYVLYELSVSEGTRVLASSSFSHTESSVESSRIQKVKQYVNVHYPEPLKLDDIADLVGMSPVAFSRFFRQRTGRTLSDYIIDIRLGYAARMLVDSSKNISEICYECGFNNLSNFNRTFKAKRNYTPRDFRAMFKKNKVIV
;
A
#
# COMPACT_ATOMS: atom_id res chain seq x y z
N THR A 1 19.78 -7.38 -8.80
CA THR A 1 19.07 -6.29 -8.10
C THR A 1 17.63 -6.70 -7.86
N VAL A 2 17.13 -6.52 -6.66
CA VAL A 2 15.72 -6.77 -6.30
C VAL A 2 15.04 -5.42 -6.09
N HIS A 3 13.95 -5.18 -6.81
CA HIS A 3 13.12 -3.99 -6.67
C HIS A 3 11.76 -4.38 -6.12
N PHE A 4 11.27 -3.66 -5.13
CA PHE A 4 9.94 -3.87 -4.57
C PHE A 4 9.31 -2.54 -4.18
N SER A 5 7.98 -2.49 -4.21
CA SER A 5 7.20 -1.37 -3.67
C SER A 5 6.81 -1.68 -2.21
N GLY A 6 6.80 -0.67 -1.35
CA GLY A 6 6.29 -0.80 0.02
C GLY A 6 4.84 -1.29 0.09
N ASP A 7 4.08 -1.11 -0.99
CA ASP A 7 2.69 -1.58 -1.10
C ASP A 7 2.55 -3.12 -1.08
N ILE A 8 3.64 -3.88 -1.32
CA ILE A 8 3.63 -5.36 -1.25
C ILE A 8 3.24 -5.88 0.13
N PHE A 9 3.49 -5.09 1.18
CA PHE A 9 3.18 -5.49 2.57
C PHE A 9 1.76 -5.13 2.99
N GLY A 10 1.00 -4.38 2.19
CA GLY A 10 -0.26 -3.79 2.63
C GLY A 10 -0.07 -2.81 3.80
N SER A 11 -1.12 -2.08 4.16
CA SER A 11 -1.05 -1.08 5.23
C SER A 11 -0.85 -1.68 6.62
N ASP A 12 -1.26 -2.93 6.83
CA ASP A 12 -1.38 -3.52 8.17
C ASP A 12 -0.28 -4.52 8.53
N LEU A 13 0.41 -5.12 7.55
CA LEU A 13 1.39 -6.17 7.83
C LEU A 13 2.58 -5.62 8.63
N LEU A 14 3.19 -4.56 8.17
CA LEU A 14 4.34 -3.95 8.85
C LEU A 14 3.98 -3.25 10.17
N SER A 15 2.69 -3.01 10.44
CA SER A 15 2.24 -2.44 11.72
C SER A 15 2.30 -3.43 12.88
N LYS A 16 2.35 -4.73 12.61
CA LYS A 16 2.42 -5.78 13.63
C LYS A 16 3.77 -5.80 14.34
N ASN A 17 3.78 -6.13 15.63
CA ASN A 17 5.00 -6.14 16.46
C ASN A 17 6.09 -7.07 15.92
N GLN A 18 5.73 -8.16 15.26
CA GLN A 18 6.66 -9.11 14.66
C GLN A 18 7.53 -8.50 13.55
N PHE A 19 7.08 -7.40 12.96
CA PHE A 19 7.78 -6.71 11.87
C PHE A 19 8.47 -5.41 12.31
N ALA A 20 8.57 -5.16 13.63
CA ALA A 20 9.13 -3.91 14.16
C ALA A 20 10.56 -3.67 13.67
N SER A 21 11.42 -4.70 13.65
CA SER A 21 12.81 -4.58 13.16
C SER A 21 12.87 -4.25 11.66
N ILE A 22 12.05 -4.92 10.85
CA ILE A 22 11.97 -4.68 9.40
C ILE A 22 11.46 -3.25 9.14
N ARG A 23 10.41 -2.81 9.83
CA ARG A 23 9.89 -1.45 9.72
C ARG A 23 10.95 -0.41 10.03
N THR A 24 11.64 -0.54 11.19
CA THR A 24 12.71 0.37 11.59
C THR A 24 13.86 0.40 10.59
N MET A 25 14.23 -0.75 10.01
CA MET A 25 15.24 -0.81 8.95
C MET A 25 14.77 -0.08 7.69
N LEU A 26 13.52 -0.32 7.24
CA LEU A 26 12.98 0.33 6.04
C LEU A 26 12.85 1.85 6.20
N GLU A 27 12.49 2.34 7.39
CA GLU A 27 12.50 3.77 7.72
C GLU A 27 13.90 4.40 7.58
N LYS A 28 14.94 3.66 7.96
CA LYS A 28 16.33 4.09 7.80
C LYS A 28 16.86 3.95 6.36
N ALA A 29 16.23 3.08 5.56
CA ALA A 29 16.67 2.77 4.21
C ALA A 29 16.49 3.94 3.22
N ASP A 30 15.64 4.93 3.55
CA ASP A 30 15.52 6.18 2.79
C ASP A 30 16.84 6.95 2.69
N HIS A 31 17.78 6.68 3.62
CA HIS A 31 19.12 7.26 3.64
C HIS A 31 20.18 6.38 3.01
N GLY A 32 19.78 5.26 2.42
CA GLY A 32 20.68 4.21 2.00
C GLY A 32 21.30 3.48 3.20
N LEU A 33 21.34 2.16 3.11
CA LEU A 33 21.94 1.31 4.12
C LEU A 33 23.09 0.50 3.50
N SER A 34 24.19 0.43 4.23
CA SER A 34 25.30 -0.48 3.94
C SER A 34 25.33 -1.57 4.99
N PHE A 35 25.34 -2.81 4.55
CA PHE A 35 25.38 -3.97 5.42
C PHE A 35 26.79 -4.57 5.46
N PRO A 36 27.20 -5.16 6.59
CA PRO A 36 28.46 -5.89 6.68
C PRO A 36 28.49 -7.07 5.69
N ILE A 37 29.71 -7.39 5.21
CA ILE A 37 29.92 -8.52 4.29
C ILE A 37 29.37 -9.83 4.87
N SER A 38 29.50 -10.06 6.18
CA SER A 38 28.98 -11.24 6.86
C SER A 38 27.47 -11.39 6.68
N THR A 39 26.71 -10.29 6.79
CA THR A 39 25.27 -10.30 6.57
C THR A 39 24.92 -10.51 5.10
N ILE A 40 25.67 -9.86 4.19
CA ILE A 40 25.48 -10.05 2.74
C ILE A 40 25.70 -11.51 2.36
N MET A 41 26.77 -12.15 2.85
CA MET A 41 27.06 -13.55 2.58
C MET A 41 25.98 -14.49 3.12
N LYS A 42 25.39 -14.16 4.27
CA LYS A 42 24.29 -14.92 4.89
C LYS A 42 23.03 -14.95 4.02
N VAL A 43 22.68 -13.82 3.39
CA VAL A 43 21.46 -13.71 2.57
C VAL A 43 21.70 -13.99 1.09
N TYR A 44 22.96 -14.08 0.65
CA TYR A 44 23.32 -14.18 -0.75
C TYR A 44 22.68 -15.39 -1.45
N SER A 45 22.78 -16.57 -0.86
CA SER A 45 22.20 -17.79 -1.43
C SER A 45 20.68 -17.72 -1.57
N THR A 46 20.01 -17.08 -0.61
CA THR A 46 18.57 -16.87 -0.66
C THR A 46 18.20 -15.88 -1.75
N LEU A 47 18.95 -14.76 -1.88
CA LEU A 47 18.74 -13.76 -2.93
C LEU A 47 18.94 -14.36 -4.34
N ASP A 48 19.97 -15.21 -4.51
CA ASP A 48 20.26 -15.86 -5.79
C ASP A 48 19.13 -16.81 -6.24
N THR A 49 18.51 -17.49 -5.28
CA THR A 49 17.43 -18.46 -5.55
C THR A 49 16.04 -17.84 -5.66
N ILE A 50 15.80 -16.62 -5.20
CA ILE A 50 14.47 -15.96 -5.25
C ILE A 50 13.96 -15.86 -6.68
N ALA A 51 14.81 -15.47 -7.63
CA ALA A 51 14.41 -15.26 -9.01
C ALA A 51 14.00 -16.56 -9.73
N ASN A 52 14.52 -17.69 -9.29
CA ASN A 52 14.28 -19.02 -9.87
C ASN A 52 13.18 -19.80 -9.14
N GLU A 53 12.58 -19.21 -8.10
CA GLU A 53 11.51 -19.83 -7.34
C GLU A 53 10.20 -19.82 -8.14
N SER A 54 9.61 -20.99 -8.38
CA SER A 54 8.37 -21.12 -9.15
C SER A 54 7.12 -20.76 -8.33
N GLU A 55 7.18 -21.04 -7.03
CA GLU A 55 6.05 -20.81 -6.13
C GLU A 55 6.09 -19.39 -5.53
N ARG A 56 5.15 -18.55 -5.94
CA ARG A 56 5.08 -17.14 -5.53
C ARG A 56 5.03 -16.94 -4.00
N PHE A 57 4.39 -17.85 -3.29
CA PHE A 57 4.33 -17.77 -1.83
C PHE A 57 5.69 -18.06 -1.20
N VAL A 58 6.41 -19.07 -1.69
CA VAL A 58 7.78 -19.39 -1.24
C VAL A 58 8.74 -18.25 -1.59
N GLN A 59 8.60 -17.65 -2.77
CA GLN A 59 9.35 -16.47 -3.18
C GLN A 59 9.14 -15.31 -2.19
N PHE A 60 7.89 -15.05 -1.79
CA PHE A 60 7.57 -14.03 -0.79
C PHE A 60 8.17 -14.37 0.58
N LEU A 61 8.11 -15.60 1.04
CA LEU A 61 8.72 -16.03 2.31
C LEU A 61 10.25 -15.84 2.31
N LYS A 62 10.93 -16.23 1.22
CA LYS A 62 12.37 -16.00 1.04
C LYS A 62 12.71 -14.51 1.09
N PHE A 63 11.88 -13.68 0.45
CA PHE A 63 12.05 -12.24 0.48
C PHE A 63 11.89 -11.67 1.91
N MET A 64 10.86 -12.11 2.64
CA MET A 64 10.66 -11.72 4.04
C MET A 64 11.82 -12.16 4.94
N TYR A 65 12.35 -13.36 4.71
CA TYR A 65 13.53 -13.84 5.42
C TYR A 65 14.77 -12.95 5.18
N VAL A 66 15.00 -12.57 3.93
CA VAL A 66 16.10 -11.65 3.59
C VAL A 66 15.92 -10.31 4.30
N LEU A 67 14.72 -9.72 4.28
CA LEU A 67 14.44 -8.47 4.99
C LEU A 67 14.65 -8.60 6.51
N TYR A 68 14.25 -9.72 7.08
CA TYR A 68 14.46 -9.99 8.50
C TYR A 68 15.96 -10.05 8.82
N GLU A 69 16.74 -10.84 8.10
CA GLU A 69 18.18 -10.97 8.32
C GLU A 69 18.92 -9.65 8.19
N LEU A 70 18.53 -8.81 7.22
CA LEU A 70 19.04 -7.47 7.06
C LEU A 70 18.65 -6.57 8.24
N SER A 71 17.41 -6.71 8.74
CA SER A 71 16.87 -5.84 9.82
C SER A 71 17.51 -6.08 11.18
N VAL A 72 17.99 -7.30 11.42
CA VAL A 72 18.68 -7.69 12.68
C VAL A 72 20.20 -7.66 12.55
N SER A 73 20.72 -7.15 11.42
CA SER A 73 22.15 -7.08 11.16
C SER A 73 22.84 -6.08 12.07
N GLU A 74 23.81 -6.55 12.84
CA GLU A 74 24.70 -5.69 13.61
C GLU A 74 25.75 -5.05 12.70
N GLY A 75 26.08 -3.78 12.94
CA GLY A 75 27.08 -3.04 12.15
C GLY A 75 26.56 -2.44 10.85
N THR A 76 25.24 -2.43 10.63
CA THR A 76 24.60 -1.69 9.53
C THR A 76 24.91 -0.21 9.64
N ARG A 77 25.34 0.42 8.53
CA ARG A 77 25.67 1.85 8.47
C ARG A 77 24.70 2.57 7.55
N VAL A 78 24.23 3.73 8.00
CA VAL A 78 23.49 4.66 7.15
C VAL A 78 24.48 5.41 6.27
N LEU A 79 24.25 5.43 4.95
CA LEU A 79 25.22 5.97 3.98
C LEU A 79 25.15 7.49 3.85
N ALA A 80 23.98 8.09 3.95
CA ALA A 80 23.80 9.53 3.89
C ALA A 80 23.73 10.13 5.30
N SER A 81 24.62 11.06 5.60
CA SER A 81 24.45 11.93 6.77
C SER A 81 23.22 12.82 6.56
N SER A 82 22.48 13.09 7.62
CA SER A 82 21.23 13.83 7.65
C SER A 82 21.19 15.22 6.99
N SER A 83 22.33 15.68 6.49
CA SER A 83 22.46 17.01 5.92
C SER A 83 22.15 17.11 4.41
N PHE A 84 22.07 16.01 3.66
CA PHE A 84 22.05 16.09 2.19
C PHE A 84 20.81 15.57 1.47
N SER A 85 19.95 14.78 2.11
CA SER A 85 18.75 14.22 1.45
C SER A 85 17.47 14.29 2.28
N HIS A 86 17.52 14.88 3.48
CA HIS A 86 16.44 14.73 4.46
C HIS A 86 15.26 15.68 4.33
N THR A 87 15.42 16.82 3.70
CA THR A 87 14.35 17.84 3.76
C THR A 87 13.25 17.58 2.73
N GLU A 88 13.61 17.14 1.53
CA GLU A 88 12.60 16.96 0.48
C GLU A 88 11.95 15.57 0.52
N SER A 89 12.72 14.49 0.63
CA SER A 89 12.18 13.13 0.61
C SER A 89 11.32 12.80 1.84
N SER A 90 11.73 13.23 3.03
CA SER A 90 10.96 13.00 4.25
C SER A 90 9.69 13.86 4.31
N VAL A 91 9.78 15.11 3.86
CA VAL A 91 8.62 16.01 3.72
C VAL A 91 7.64 15.48 2.66
N GLU A 92 8.15 14.99 1.54
CA GLU A 92 7.33 14.40 0.48
C GLU A 92 6.67 13.10 0.92
N SER A 93 7.39 12.21 1.62
CA SER A 93 6.83 10.99 2.22
C SER A 93 5.77 11.32 3.26
N SER A 94 6.00 12.34 4.10
CA SER A 94 5.03 12.83 5.08
C SER A 94 3.78 13.41 4.40
N ARG A 95 3.94 14.15 3.29
CA ARG A 95 2.81 14.68 2.51
C ARG A 95 1.94 13.55 1.93
N ILE A 96 2.56 12.54 1.34
CA ILE A 96 1.83 11.36 0.81
C ILE A 96 1.10 10.62 1.93
N GLN A 97 1.74 10.40 3.09
CA GLN A 97 1.10 9.77 4.24
C GLN A 97 -0.11 10.56 4.74
N LYS A 98 0.00 11.89 4.85
CA LYS A 98 -1.13 12.76 5.23
C LYS A 98 -2.30 12.60 4.26
N VAL A 99 -2.03 12.60 2.95
CA VAL A 99 -3.07 12.42 1.92
C VAL A 99 -3.71 11.03 2.05
N LYS A 100 -2.91 9.97 2.17
CA LYS A 100 -3.42 8.60 2.34
C LYS A 100 -4.30 8.47 3.59
N GLN A 101 -3.86 9.03 4.70
CA GLN A 101 -4.62 9.02 5.96
C GLN A 101 -5.93 9.81 5.83
N TYR A 102 -5.87 11.00 5.24
CA TYR A 102 -7.06 11.82 5.00
C TYR A 102 -8.08 11.11 4.12
N VAL A 103 -7.65 10.54 2.99
CA VAL A 103 -8.53 9.77 2.09
C VAL A 103 -9.13 8.55 2.80
N ASN A 104 -8.35 7.81 3.59
CA ASN A 104 -8.83 6.63 4.32
C ASN A 104 -9.92 6.98 5.37
N VAL A 105 -9.87 8.17 5.95
CA VAL A 105 -10.88 8.64 6.92
C VAL A 105 -12.12 9.20 6.21
N HIS A 106 -11.90 9.97 5.14
CA HIS A 106 -12.96 10.73 4.48
C HIS A 106 -13.44 10.14 3.14
N TYR A 107 -13.08 8.87 2.82
CA TYR A 107 -13.43 8.26 1.53
C TYR A 107 -14.94 8.24 1.22
N PRO A 108 -15.87 8.19 2.19
CA PRO A 108 -17.30 8.23 1.89
C PRO A 108 -17.77 9.61 1.42
N GLU A 109 -17.03 10.66 1.78
CA GLU A 109 -17.39 12.05 1.52
C GLU A 109 -16.96 12.49 0.10
N PRO A 110 -17.53 13.59 -0.42
CA PRO A 110 -17.02 14.24 -1.63
C PRO A 110 -15.61 14.79 -1.38
N LEU A 111 -14.61 14.16 -1.98
CA LEU A 111 -13.21 14.58 -1.88
C LEU A 111 -12.86 15.44 -3.09
N LYS A 112 -12.55 16.74 -2.86
CA LYS A 112 -12.11 17.65 -3.90
C LYS A 112 -10.59 17.71 -3.99
N LEU A 113 -10.09 17.85 -5.20
CA LEU A 113 -8.64 17.96 -5.45
C LEU A 113 -8.04 19.15 -4.72
N ASP A 114 -8.76 20.28 -4.71
CA ASP A 114 -8.29 21.54 -4.11
C ASP A 114 -8.09 21.37 -2.59
N ASP A 115 -9.07 20.78 -1.89
CA ASP A 115 -9.02 20.57 -0.44
C ASP A 115 -7.82 19.67 -0.05
N ILE A 116 -7.54 18.65 -0.87
CA ILE A 116 -6.42 17.71 -0.63
C ILE A 116 -5.07 18.36 -0.97
N ALA A 117 -5.02 19.20 -1.99
CA ALA A 117 -3.81 19.94 -2.35
C ALA A 117 -3.46 20.94 -1.24
N ASP A 118 -4.45 21.65 -0.71
CA ASP A 118 -4.29 22.61 0.40
C ASP A 118 -3.81 21.92 1.69
N LEU A 119 -4.29 20.70 1.98
CA LEU A 119 -3.85 19.90 3.13
C LEU A 119 -2.33 19.71 3.19
N VAL A 120 -1.67 19.67 2.02
CA VAL A 120 -0.22 19.48 1.90
C VAL A 120 0.52 20.74 1.42
N GLY A 121 -0.17 21.88 1.35
CA GLY A 121 0.41 23.18 0.98
C GLY A 121 0.87 23.24 -0.47
N MET A 122 0.10 22.67 -1.40
CA MET A 122 0.42 22.63 -2.83
C MET A 122 -0.73 23.19 -3.67
N SER A 123 -0.40 23.77 -4.84
CA SER A 123 -1.45 24.04 -5.82
C SER A 123 -2.01 22.73 -6.40
N PRO A 124 -3.29 22.68 -6.86
CA PRO A 124 -3.91 21.48 -7.40
C PRO A 124 -3.12 20.85 -8.56
N VAL A 125 -2.54 21.67 -9.42
CA VAL A 125 -1.72 21.22 -10.56
C VAL A 125 -0.41 20.59 -10.09
N ALA A 126 0.29 21.24 -9.16
CA ALA A 126 1.53 20.72 -8.58
C ALA A 126 1.27 19.42 -7.81
N PHE A 127 0.20 19.40 -7.01
CA PHE A 127 -0.20 18.21 -6.26
C PHE A 127 -0.55 17.02 -7.17
N SER A 128 -1.32 17.23 -8.24
CA SER A 128 -1.67 16.16 -9.17
C SER A 128 -0.43 15.50 -9.79
N ARG A 129 0.55 16.30 -10.18
CA ARG A 129 1.84 15.82 -10.73
C ARG A 129 2.65 15.09 -9.66
N PHE A 130 2.79 15.68 -8.49
CA PHE A 130 3.48 15.13 -7.33
C PHE A 130 2.88 13.77 -6.92
N PHE A 131 1.55 13.70 -6.73
CA PHE A 131 0.87 12.49 -6.30
C PHE A 131 1.04 11.36 -7.32
N ARG A 132 0.87 11.65 -8.62
CA ARG A 132 1.08 10.67 -9.69
C ARG A 132 2.53 10.18 -9.76
N GLN A 133 3.50 11.08 -9.61
CA GLN A 133 4.91 10.72 -9.63
C GLN A 133 5.27 9.79 -8.47
N ARG A 134 4.73 10.03 -7.28
CA ARG A 134 5.03 9.28 -6.07
C ARG A 134 4.23 7.98 -5.89
N THR A 135 3.02 7.92 -6.44
CA THR A 135 2.12 6.75 -6.25
C THR A 135 1.89 5.94 -7.53
N GLY A 136 2.33 6.42 -8.68
CA GLY A 136 2.12 5.78 -9.98
C GLY A 136 0.69 5.91 -10.52
N ARG A 137 -0.23 6.59 -9.80
CA ARG A 137 -1.66 6.69 -10.16
C ARG A 137 -2.22 8.07 -9.84
N THR A 138 -3.39 8.39 -10.41
CA THR A 138 -4.08 9.65 -10.10
C THR A 138 -4.72 9.58 -8.71
N LEU A 139 -4.98 10.75 -8.10
CA LEU A 139 -5.74 10.83 -6.85
C LEU A 139 -7.13 10.20 -6.99
N SER A 140 -7.82 10.45 -8.11
CA SER A 140 -9.15 9.89 -8.36
C SER A 140 -9.12 8.37 -8.43
N ASP A 141 -8.14 7.77 -9.10
CA ASP A 141 -7.97 6.31 -9.13
C ASP A 141 -7.69 5.76 -7.74
N TYR A 142 -6.88 6.46 -6.95
CA TYR A 142 -6.58 6.06 -5.58
C TYR A 142 -7.83 6.07 -4.69
N ILE A 143 -8.64 7.13 -4.74
CA ILE A 143 -9.91 7.24 -4.01
C ILE A 143 -10.88 6.12 -4.42
N ILE A 144 -11.00 5.87 -5.73
CA ILE A 144 -11.84 4.78 -6.25
C ILE A 144 -11.39 3.43 -5.71
N ASP A 145 -10.09 3.14 -5.71
CA ASP A 145 -9.55 1.87 -5.23
C ASP A 145 -9.83 1.68 -3.72
N ILE A 146 -9.71 2.72 -2.90
CA ILE A 146 -10.08 2.71 -1.48
C ILE A 146 -11.57 2.42 -1.31
N ARG A 147 -12.44 3.16 -2.00
CA ARG A 147 -13.91 2.97 -1.95
C ARG A 147 -14.32 1.55 -2.35
N LEU A 148 -13.71 1.00 -3.40
CA LEU A 148 -13.98 -0.36 -3.85
C LEU A 148 -13.44 -1.42 -2.87
N GLY A 149 -12.36 -1.14 -2.16
CA GLY A 149 -11.85 -1.99 -1.10
C GLY A 149 -12.85 -2.13 0.06
N TYR A 150 -13.36 -1.00 0.55
CA TYR A 150 -14.40 -0.98 1.57
C TYR A 150 -15.70 -1.62 1.09
N ALA A 151 -16.12 -1.33 -0.15
CA ALA A 151 -17.32 -1.95 -0.74
C ALA A 151 -17.19 -3.48 -0.82
N ALA A 152 -16.04 -3.99 -1.25
CA ALA A 152 -15.77 -5.43 -1.30
C ALA A 152 -15.90 -6.08 0.08
N ARG A 153 -15.35 -5.44 1.12
CA ARG A 153 -15.47 -5.88 2.50
C ARG A 153 -16.92 -5.88 2.97
N MET A 154 -17.65 -4.79 2.74
CA MET A 154 -19.07 -4.70 3.12
C MET A 154 -19.95 -5.72 2.37
N LEU A 155 -19.63 -6.03 1.10
CA LEU A 155 -20.35 -7.07 0.34
C LEU A 155 -20.22 -8.46 1.00
N VAL A 156 -19.11 -8.75 1.64
CA VAL A 156 -18.83 -10.04 2.30
C VAL A 156 -19.35 -10.06 3.73
N ASP A 157 -19.16 -8.97 4.48
CA ASP A 157 -19.32 -8.94 5.94
C ASP A 157 -20.71 -8.42 6.38
N SER A 158 -21.50 -7.84 5.48
CA SER A 158 -22.80 -7.27 5.82
C SER A 158 -23.95 -7.87 5.03
N SER A 159 -25.18 -7.64 5.54
CA SER A 159 -26.45 -7.95 4.86
C SER A 159 -26.99 -6.77 4.04
N LYS A 160 -26.32 -5.61 4.05
CA LYS A 160 -26.76 -4.40 3.33
C LYS A 160 -26.96 -4.68 1.85
N ASN A 161 -27.93 -4.03 1.23
CA ASN A 161 -28.11 -4.16 -0.21
C ASN A 161 -26.98 -3.44 -0.99
N ILE A 162 -26.84 -3.75 -2.28
CA ILE A 162 -25.75 -3.23 -3.11
C ILE A 162 -25.84 -1.71 -3.27
N SER A 163 -27.07 -1.18 -3.29
CA SER A 163 -27.30 0.27 -3.40
C SER A 163 -26.84 0.99 -2.13
N GLU A 164 -27.18 0.48 -0.94
CA GLU A 164 -26.70 1.02 0.33
C GLU A 164 -25.17 1.05 0.39
N ILE A 165 -24.52 -0.06 0.05
CA ILE A 165 -23.06 -0.15 0.01
C ILE A 165 -22.46 0.86 -0.97
N CYS A 166 -23.07 1.02 -2.15
CA CYS A 166 -22.63 2.00 -3.14
C CYS A 166 -22.56 3.40 -2.54
N TYR A 167 -23.64 3.86 -1.91
CA TYR A 167 -23.71 5.21 -1.34
C TYR A 167 -22.85 5.37 -0.09
N GLU A 168 -22.84 4.40 0.81
CA GLU A 168 -21.98 4.42 1.99
C GLU A 168 -20.46 4.44 1.66
N CYS A 169 -20.09 3.87 0.52
CA CYS A 169 -18.71 3.95 0.04
C CYS A 169 -18.40 5.22 -0.76
N GLY A 170 -19.34 6.18 -0.81
CA GLY A 170 -19.11 7.49 -1.44
C GLY A 170 -19.30 7.52 -2.96
N PHE A 171 -19.97 6.51 -3.55
CA PHE A 171 -20.37 6.58 -4.95
C PHE A 171 -21.72 7.27 -5.07
N ASN A 172 -21.85 8.20 -6.01
CA ASN A 172 -23.07 8.95 -6.23
C ASN A 172 -24.05 8.27 -7.20
N ASN A 173 -23.63 7.19 -7.85
CA ASN A 173 -24.39 6.54 -8.92
C ASN A 173 -24.14 5.04 -8.93
N LEU A 174 -25.20 4.25 -8.77
CA LEU A 174 -25.14 2.79 -8.74
C LEU A 174 -24.65 2.17 -10.05
N SER A 175 -25.00 2.74 -11.19
CA SER A 175 -24.55 2.25 -12.50
C SER A 175 -23.05 2.44 -12.68
N ASN A 176 -22.52 3.60 -12.27
CA ASN A 176 -21.09 3.87 -12.28
C ASN A 176 -20.34 2.96 -11.30
N PHE A 177 -20.89 2.77 -10.09
CA PHE A 177 -20.33 1.83 -9.11
C PHE A 177 -20.22 0.41 -9.67
N ASN A 178 -21.32 -0.14 -10.22
CA ASN A 178 -21.34 -1.48 -10.79
C ASN A 178 -20.33 -1.65 -11.91
N ARG A 179 -20.26 -0.68 -12.84
CA ARG A 179 -19.30 -0.68 -13.95
C ARG A 179 -17.86 -0.65 -13.45
N THR A 180 -17.55 0.25 -12.52
CA THR A 180 -16.20 0.45 -11.98
C THR A 180 -15.77 -0.75 -11.14
N PHE A 181 -16.67 -1.29 -10.32
CA PHE A 181 -16.42 -2.50 -9.53
C PHE A 181 -16.09 -3.69 -10.44
N LYS A 182 -16.90 -3.92 -11.49
CA LYS A 182 -16.66 -4.99 -12.46
C LYS A 182 -15.33 -4.82 -13.19
N ALA A 183 -15.02 -3.60 -13.62
CA ALA A 183 -13.76 -3.31 -14.31
C ALA A 183 -12.51 -3.55 -13.46
N LYS A 184 -12.59 -3.23 -12.15
CA LYS A 184 -11.46 -3.34 -11.22
C LYS A 184 -11.35 -4.70 -10.51
N ARG A 185 -12.46 -5.43 -10.35
CA ARG A 185 -12.53 -6.70 -9.60
C ARG A 185 -12.88 -7.92 -10.46
N ASN A 186 -13.16 -7.73 -11.76
CA ASN A 186 -13.58 -8.76 -12.74
C ASN A 186 -14.93 -9.43 -12.44
N TYR A 187 -15.64 -9.02 -11.39
CA TYR A 187 -16.95 -9.50 -10.98
C TYR A 187 -17.90 -8.35 -10.74
N THR A 188 -19.20 -8.55 -11.01
CA THR A 188 -20.20 -7.59 -10.52
C THR A 188 -20.26 -7.65 -8.99
N PRO A 189 -20.72 -6.58 -8.29
CA PRO A 189 -20.91 -6.63 -6.84
C PRO A 189 -21.78 -7.80 -6.39
N ARG A 190 -22.80 -8.15 -7.17
CA ARG A 190 -23.70 -9.27 -6.90
C ARG A 190 -22.98 -10.62 -6.97
N ASP A 191 -22.22 -10.84 -8.04
CA ASP A 191 -21.48 -12.08 -8.25
C ASP A 191 -20.37 -12.23 -7.21
N PHE A 192 -19.68 -11.13 -6.90
CA PHE A 192 -18.67 -11.06 -5.85
C PHE A 192 -19.24 -11.49 -4.51
N ARG A 193 -20.39 -10.93 -4.10
CA ARG A 193 -21.10 -11.32 -2.87
C ARG A 193 -21.47 -12.80 -2.88
N ALA A 194 -22.04 -13.30 -3.97
CA ALA A 194 -22.48 -14.68 -4.09
C ALA A 194 -21.32 -15.68 -3.96
N MET A 195 -20.18 -15.35 -4.58
CA MET A 195 -18.97 -16.18 -4.55
C MET A 195 -18.39 -16.27 -3.14
N PHE A 196 -18.27 -15.15 -2.43
CA PHE A 196 -17.63 -15.11 -1.11
C PHE A 196 -18.59 -15.55 0.03
N LYS A 197 -19.92 -15.40 -0.11
CA LYS A 197 -20.86 -15.98 0.87
C LYS A 197 -20.90 -17.50 0.84
N LYS A 198 -20.69 -18.13 -0.32
CA LYS A 198 -20.58 -19.59 -0.44
C LYS A 198 -19.33 -20.17 0.24
N ASN A 199 -18.29 -19.37 0.38
CA ASN A 199 -17.01 -19.80 0.96
C ASN A 199 -16.88 -19.51 2.47
N LYS A 200 -17.88 -18.90 3.11
CA LYS A 200 -17.96 -18.86 4.57
C LYS A 200 -18.41 -20.26 5.06
N VAL A 201 -17.47 -21.20 5.10
CA VAL A 201 -17.61 -22.38 5.93
C VAL A 201 -17.51 -21.90 7.38
N ILE A 202 -18.63 -21.94 8.08
CA ILE A 202 -18.69 -21.72 9.53
C ILE A 202 -17.97 -22.91 10.14
N VAL A 203 -16.77 -22.68 10.68
CA VAL A 203 -16.11 -23.62 11.58
C VAL A 203 -16.50 -23.23 12.98
#